data_115121774736161454ce10559bb2d2ed
#
_entry.id   115121774736161454ce10559bb2d2ed
#
_cell.length_a   1.000
_cell.length_b   1.000
_cell.length_c   1.000
_cell.angle_alpha   90.00
_cell.angle_beta   90.00
_cell.angle_gamma   90.00
#
_symmetry.space_group_name_H-M   'P 1'
#
loop_
_entity.id
_entity.type
_entity.pdbx_description
1 polymer ?
#
loop_
_entity_poly.entity_id
_entity_poly.type
_entity_poly.pdbx_seq_one_letter_code
_entity_poly.pdbx_strand_id
1 'polypeptide(L)'
;EIPLRLVGSEMCIRDRVGVLAKVSGLFSGKSYNLQSLTVGTTEDETISRMTICVTSDDITFEQIKKQLNRMVEVIKVIDLTNIPIHMKEILFAKVKRCTAEEKAEVFQIAQVFQVQVADIGKDSVLLECKLSERRNNELIALLKSKFKQIEVVRGGAVAIESISTSCR
;
A
#
# COMPACT_ATOMS: atom_id res chain seq x y z
N GLU A 1 27.58 -2.34 2.10
CA GLU A 1 26.23 -2.15 1.47
C GLU A 1 25.32 -1.43 2.47
N ILE A 2 24.74 -0.30 2.06
CA ILE A 2 23.78 0.43 2.86
C ILE A 2 22.47 -0.36 2.79
N PRO A 3 21.86 -0.78 3.93
CA PRO A 3 20.62 -1.55 3.89
C PRO A 3 19.49 -0.67 3.34
N LEU A 4 18.96 -1.04 2.19
CA LEU A 4 17.74 -0.46 1.67
C LEU A 4 16.56 -1.08 2.43
N ARG A 5 15.67 -0.23 2.93
CA ARG A 5 14.46 -0.66 3.61
C ARG A 5 13.23 0.04 3.05
N LEU A 6 12.10 -0.60 3.20
CA LEU A 6 10.81 0.04 2.94
C LEU A 6 10.56 1.02 4.08
N VAL A 7 10.43 2.30 3.74
CA VAL A 7 10.11 3.38 4.66
C VAL A 7 8.82 4.05 4.22
N GLY A 8 8.00 4.43 5.19
CA GLY A 8 6.73 5.08 4.94
C GLY A 8 6.70 6.47 5.55
N SER A 9 6.10 7.41 4.86
CA SER A 9 5.72 8.69 5.41
C SER A 9 4.25 8.98 5.15
N GLU A 10 3.61 9.60 6.13
CA GLU A 10 2.28 10.16 6.01
C GLU A 10 2.40 11.68 5.89
N MET A 11 1.63 12.24 5.00
CA MET A 11 1.70 13.67 4.71
C MET A 11 0.31 14.27 4.64
N CYS A 12 0.07 15.33 5.40
CA CYS A 12 -1.11 16.15 5.27
C CYS A 12 -0.83 17.28 4.27
N ILE A 13 -1.66 17.40 3.26
CA ILE A 13 -1.55 18.39 2.19
C ILE A 13 -2.84 19.19 2.06
N ARG A 14 -2.72 20.45 1.61
CA ARG A 14 -3.89 21.21 1.17
C ARG A 14 -4.42 20.60 -0.12
N ASP A 15 -5.71 20.31 -0.16
CA ASP A 15 -6.34 19.77 -1.37
C ASP A 15 -6.45 20.84 -2.44
N ARG A 16 -5.44 20.88 -3.31
CA ARG A 16 -5.35 21.83 -4.44
C ARG A 16 -4.97 21.08 -5.71
N VAL A 17 -5.49 21.58 -6.81
CA VAL A 17 -5.16 21.06 -8.14
C VAL A 17 -3.65 21.08 -8.37
N GLY A 18 -3.10 19.95 -8.79
CA GLY A 18 -1.68 19.82 -9.16
C GLY A 18 -0.74 19.43 -8.03
N VAL A 19 -1.16 19.34 -6.76
CA VAL A 19 -0.27 18.95 -5.65
C VAL A 19 0.26 17.54 -5.84
N LEU A 20 -0.59 16.60 -6.24
CA LEU A 20 -0.19 15.22 -6.54
C LEU A 20 0.87 15.18 -7.65
N ALA A 21 0.70 15.97 -8.71
CA ALA A 21 1.68 16.06 -9.79
C ALA A 21 3.02 16.63 -9.32
N LYS A 22 3.02 17.64 -8.44
CA LYS A 22 4.25 18.18 -7.84
C LYS A 22 4.98 17.17 -6.99
N VAL A 23 4.25 16.43 -6.13
CA VAL A 23 4.83 15.36 -5.30
C VAL A 23 5.40 14.25 -6.18
N SER A 24 4.64 13.76 -7.16
CA SER A 24 5.11 12.73 -8.09
C SER A 24 6.32 13.20 -8.90
N GLY A 25 6.34 14.47 -9.32
CA GLY A 25 7.46 15.10 -10.01
C GLY A 25 8.75 15.15 -9.17
N LEU A 26 8.63 15.38 -7.86
CA LEU A 26 9.76 15.32 -6.94
C LEU A 26 10.44 13.94 -6.96
N PHE A 27 9.64 12.87 -6.89
CA PHE A 27 10.17 11.51 -6.90
C PHE A 27 10.78 11.14 -8.25
N SER A 28 10.11 11.48 -9.35
CA SER A 28 10.60 11.21 -10.71
C SER A 28 11.89 11.98 -11.01
N GLY A 29 11.95 13.26 -10.63
CA GLY A 29 13.11 14.11 -10.91
C GLY A 29 14.38 13.74 -10.13
N LYS A 30 14.24 12.99 -9.05
CA LYS A 30 15.36 12.55 -8.19
C LYS A 30 15.64 11.04 -8.31
N SER A 31 14.95 10.34 -9.18
CA SER A 31 15.06 8.89 -9.34
C SER A 31 14.85 8.10 -8.04
N TYR A 32 14.00 8.60 -7.14
CA TYR A 32 13.63 7.89 -5.93
C TYR A 32 12.71 6.71 -6.27
N ASN A 33 12.96 5.56 -5.67
CA ASN A 33 12.17 4.35 -5.91
C ASN A 33 10.86 4.38 -5.13
N LEU A 34 9.83 5.00 -5.73
CA LEU A 34 8.48 5.08 -5.19
C LEU A 34 7.78 3.73 -5.39
N GLN A 35 7.41 3.06 -4.31
CA GLN A 35 6.68 1.79 -4.38
C GLN A 35 5.17 1.98 -4.41
N SER A 36 4.64 2.84 -3.55
CA SER A 36 3.23 3.18 -3.57
C SER A 36 3.00 4.61 -3.10
N LEU A 37 1.95 5.20 -3.62
CA LEU A 37 1.47 6.52 -3.25
C LEU A 37 -0.06 6.46 -3.26
N THR A 38 -0.64 6.66 -2.09
CA THR A 38 -2.10 6.74 -1.92
C THR A 38 -2.46 8.10 -1.39
N VAL A 39 -3.57 8.65 -1.87
CA VAL A 39 -4.10 9.94 -1.43
C VAL A 39 -5.60 9.84 -1.25
N GLY A 40 -6.11 10.49 -0.23
CA GLY A 40 -7.53 10.59 0.04
C GLY A 40 -7.84 11.86 0.84
N THR A 41 -9.06 12.35 0.71
CA THR A 41 -9.58 13.44 1.55
C THR A 41 -9.69 12.98 3.00
N THR A 42 -9.62 13.95 3.93
CA THR A 42 -9.78 13.70 5.36
C THR A 42 -11.19 14.11 5.82
N GLU A 43 -11.41 14.16 7.12
CA GLU A 43 -12.59 14.76 7.75
C GLU A 43 -12.73 16.26 7.44
N ASP A 44 -11.65 16.91 7.03
CA ASP A 44 -11.65 18.28 6.49
C ASP A 44 -11.45 18.20 4.97
N GLU A 45 -12.47 18.57 4.21
CA GLU A 45 -12.47 18.52 2.75
C GLU A 45 -11.37 19.37 2.09
N THR A 46 -10.81 20.33 2.83
CA THR A 46 -9.70 21.18 2.36
C THR A 46 -8.32 20.53 2.53
N ILE A 47 -8.27 19.38 3.22
CA ILE A 47 -7.06 18.65 3.55
C ILE A 47 -7.13 17.24 2.99
N SER A 48 -6.11 16.83 2.27
CA SER A 48 -5.89 15.45 1.85
C SER A 48 -4.72 14.84 2.61
N ARG A 49 -4.83 13.54 2.88
CA ARG A 49 -3.77 12.75 3.49
C ARG A 49 -3.17 11.80 2.47
N MET A 50 -1.86 11.77 2.43
CA MET A 50 -1.10 10.98 1.48
C MET A 50 -0.17 10.02 2.21
N THR A 51 -0.23 8.74 1.88
CA THR A 51 0.73 7.73 2.35
C THR A 51 1.71 7.43 1.24
N ILE A 52 3.00 7.59 1.51
CA ILE A 52 4.08 7.38 0.55
C ILE A 52 4.97 6.26 1.08
N CYS A 53 5.16 5.21 0.28
CA CYS A 53 6.08 4.12 0.57
C CYS A 53 7.23 4.14 -0.44
N VAL A 54 8.45 4.21 0.05
CA VAL A 54 9.67 4.22 -0.76
C VAL A 54 10.65 3.17 -0.26
N THR A 55 11.47 2.65 -1.16
CA THR A 55 12.64 1.86 -0.79
C THR A 55 13.87 2.74 -0.88
N SER A 56 14.48 3.05 0.26
CA SER A 56 15.64 3.93 0.34
C SER A 56 16.50 3.63 1.57
N ASP A 57 17.71 4.17 1.57
CA ASP A 57 18.52 4.32 2.78
C ASP A 57 18.05 5.51 3.64
N ASP A 58 18.53 5.58 4.87
CA ASP A 58 18.12 6.63 5.82
C ASP A 58 18.50 8.05 5.34
N ILE A 59 19.65 8.20 4.69
CA ILE A 59 20.13 9.50 4.20
C ILE A 59 19.22 10.03 3.10
N THR A 60 18.91 9.16 2.14
CA THR A 60 18.00 9.48 1.03
C THR A 60 16.60 9.79 1.56
N PHE A 61 16.11 9.02 2.52
CA PHE A 61 14.80 9.26 3.12
C PHE A 61 14.72 10.60 3.86
N GLU A 62 15.75 10.97 4.61
CA GLU A 62 15.83 12.30 5.25
C GLU A 62 15.82 13.44 4.21
N GLN A 63 16.48 13.26 3.07
CA GLN A 63 16.43 14.23 1.97
C GLN A 63 15.02 14.36 1.39
N ILE A 64 14.32 13.24 1.20
CA ILE A 64 12.93 13.22 0.73
C ILE A 64 12.05 14.02 1.70
N LYS A 65 12.11 13.74 3.00
CA LYS A 65 11.34 14.46 4.03
C LYS A 65 11.61 15.96 4.01
N LYS A 66 12.88 16.36 3.91
CA LYS A 66 13.25 17.78 3.85
C LYS A 66 12.68 18.48 2.61
N GLN A 67 12.65 17.80 1.47
CA GLN A 67 12.08 18.36 0.25
C GLN A 67 10.56 18.45 0.30
N LEU A 68 9.88 17.44 0.83
CA LEU A 68 8.44 17.47 1.03
C LEU A 68 8.03 18.61 1.98
N ASN A 69 8.75 18.80 3.08
CA ASN A 69 8.47 19.88 4.04
C ASN A 69 8.72 21.29 3.48
N ARG A 70 9.43 21.44 2.36
CA ARG A 70 9.64 22.74 1.68
C ARG A 70 8.50 23.10 0.72
N MET A 71 7.62 22.15 0.41
CA MET A 71 6.49 22.42 -0.47
C MET A 71 5.43 23.23 0.27
N VAL A 72 4.97 24.31 -0.34
CA VAL A 72 4.00 25.25 0.28
C VAL A 72 2.66 24.57 0.60
N GLU A 73 2.30 23.57 -0.20
CA GLU A 73 1.06 22.83 -0.05
C GLU A 73 1.12 21.78 1.06
N VAL A 74 2.30 21.42 1.53
CA VAL A 74 2.51 20.42 2.57
C VAL A 74 2.35 21.07 3.95
N ILE A 75 1.40 20.56 4.72
CA ILE A 75 1.10 21.04 6.07
C ILE A 75 2.01 20.33 7.08
N LYS A 76 2.15 19.02 6.95
CA LYS A 76 2.91 18.18 7.88
C LYS A 76 3.39 16.90 7.18
N VAL A 77 4.61 16.48 7.48
CA VAL A 77 5.16 15.17 7.11
C VAL A 77 5.43 14.38 8.39
N ILE A 78 4.90 13.18 8.49
CA ILE A 78 5.10 12.26 9.60
C ILE A 78 5.92 11.08 9.09
N ASP A 79 7.04 10.82 9.73
CA ASP A 79 7.86 9.64 9.47
C ASP A 79 7.25 8.43 10.22
N LEU A 80 6.80 7.44 9.47
CA LEU A 80 6.17 6.26 10.02
C LEU A 80 7.14 5.13 10.35
N THR A 81 8.44 5.34 10.14
CA THR A 81 9.46 4.28 10.20
C THR A 81 9.63 3.68 11.60
N ASN A 82 9.56 4.54 12.63
CA ASN A 82 9.87 4.16 14.02
C ASN A 82 8.71 4.37 14.99
N ILE A 83 7.51 4.54 14.49
CA ILE A 83 6.30 4.71 15.30
C ILE A 83 5.36 3.52 15.12
N PRO A 84 4.57 3.15 16.14
CA PRO A 84 3.53 2.14 15.99
C PRO A 84 2.46 2.64 15.01
N ILE A 85 2.14 1.83 14.01
CA ILE A 85 1.17 2.20 12.97
C ILE A 85 0.20 1.07 12.68
N HIS A 86 -0.98 1.43 12.23
CA HIS A 86 -1.86 0.54 11.48
C HIS A 86 -1.68 0.82 10.00
N MET A 87 -1.23 -0.18 9.26
CA MET A 87 -1.05 -0.09 7.81
C MET A 87 -1.73 -1.27 7.12
N LYS A 88 -2.54 -0.97 6.14
CA LYS A 88 -3.25 -1.94 5.32
C LYS A 88 -3.18 -1.54 3.85
N GLU A 89 -3.26 -2.54 3.00
CA GLU A 89 -3.35 -2.38 1.56
C GLU A 89 -4.59 -3.14 1.07
N ILE A 90 -5.39 -2.51 0.23
CA ILE A 90 -6.44 -3.22 -0.49
C ILE A 90 -5.85 -3.88 -1.74
N LEU A 91 -6.23 -5.13 -1.97
CA LEU A 91 -5.81 -5.90 -3.11
C LEU A 91 -6.98 -6.75 -3.62
N PHE A 92 -7.17 -6.78 -4.92
CA PHE A 92 -8.05 -7.71 -5.59
C PHE A 92 -7.21 -8.76 -6.34
N ALA A 93 -7.49 -10.04 -6.06
CA ALA A 93 -6.86 -11.14 -6.75
C ALA A 93 -7.94 -12.00 -7.44
N LYS A 94 -7.88 -12.08 -8.76
CA LYS A 94 -8.78 -12.89 -9.58
C LYS A 94 -8.04 -14.15 -10.06
N VAL A 95 -8.54 -15.31 -9.69
CA VAL A 95 -8.09 -16.59 -10.23
C VAL A 95 -9.02 -16.98 -11.35
N LYS A 96 -8.47 -17.28 -12.53
CA LYS A 96 -9.22 -17.56 -13.76
C LYS A 96 -9.01 -19.00 -14.23
N ARG A 97 -9.98 -19.53 -14.97
CA ARG A 97 -9.97 -20.88 -15.54
C ARG A 97 -9.78 -21.96 -14.48
N CYS A 98 -10.50 -21.81 -13.37
CA CYS A 98 -10.49 -22.78 -12.27
C CYS A 98 -11.41 -23.96 -12.58
N THR A 99 -10.94 -25.17 -12.29
CA THR A 99 -11.79 -26.34 -12.11
C THR A 99 -12.61 -26.21 -10.83
N ALA A 100 -13.57 -27.12 -10.62
CA ALA A 100 -14.33 -27.15 -9.36
C ALA A 100 -13.44 -27.39 -8.13
N GLU A 101 -12.44 -28.25 -8.28
CA GLU A 101 -11.46 -28.57 -7.24
C GLU A 101 -10.57 -27.37 -6.94
N GLU A 102 -10.05 -26.70 -7.97
CA GLU A 102 -9.25 -25.49 -7.82
C GLU A 102 -10.03 -24.36 -7.14
N LYS A 103 -11.33 -24.21 -7.42
CA LYS A 103 -12.18 -23.26 -6.68
C LYS A 103 -12.28 -23.59 -5.20
N ALA A 104 -12.47 -24.87 -4.85
CA ALA A 104 -12.49 -25.28 -3.46
C ALA A 104 -11.16 -24.96 -2.76
N GLU A 105 -10.04 -25.11 -3.45
CA GLU A 105 -8.72 -24.74 -2.94
C GLU A 105 -8.60 -23.23 -2.73
N VAL A 106 -9.12 -22.40 -3.66
CA VAL A 106 -9.15 -20.94 -3.49
C VAL A 106 -9.93 -20.54 -2.23
N PHE A 107 -11.06 -21.21 -1.93
CA PHE A 107 -11.83 -20.94 -0.72
C PHE A 107 -11.07 -21.32 0.56
N GLN A 108 -10.33 -22.44 0.55
CA GLN A 108 -9.47 -22.82 1.67
C GLN A 108 -8.36 -21.78 1.90
N ILE A 109 -7.72 -21.31 0.83
CA ILE A 109 -6.72 -20.25 0.89
C ILE A 109 -7.34 -18.95 1.47
N ALA A 110 -8.54 -18.58 1.01
CA ALA A 110 -9.25 -17.41 1.51
C ALA A 110 -9.51 -17.49 3.02
N GLN A 111 -9.88 -18.65 3.54
CA GLN A 111 -10.06 -18.88 4.98
C GLN A 111 -8.75 -18.73 5.76
N VAL A 112 -7.66 -19.33 5.28
CA VAL A 112 -6.35 -19.28 5.95
C VAL A 112 -5.80 -17.85 6.01
N PHE A 113 -5.94 -17.11 4.92
CA PHE A 113 -5.50 -15.71 4.86
C PHE A 113 -6.50 -14.72 5.47
N GLN A 114 -7.71 -15.18 5.82
CA GLN A 114 -8.80 -14.35 6.31
C GLN A 114 -9.17 -13.24 5.32
N VAL A 115 -9.25 -13.59 4.06
CA VAL A 115 -9.68 -12.70 2.99
C VAL A 115 -11.09 -13.04 2.52
N GLN A 116 -11.77 -12.08 1.92
CA GLN A 116 -13.15 -12.24 1.48
C GLN A 116 -13.19 -12.72 0.03
N VAL A 117 -14.14 -13.59 -0.27
CA VAL A 117 -14.53 -13.89 -1.65
C VAL A 117 -15.53 -12.83 -2.06
N ALA A 118 -15.11 -11.92 -2.94
CA ALA A 118 -15.93 -10.80 -3.40
C ALA A 118 -16.88 -11.19 -4.52
N ASP A 119 -16.46 -12.15 -5.38
CA ASP A 119 -17.29 -12.59 -6.50
C ASP A 119 -16.88 -13.99 -6.96
N ILE A 120 -17.84 -14.73 -7.56
CA ILE A 120 -17.66 -16.09 -8.04
C ILE A 120 -18.27 -16.23 -9.43
N GLY A 121 -17.43 -16.57 -10.41
CA GLY A 121 -17.88 -16.89 -11.76
C GLY A 121 -17.95 -18.41 -12.02
N LYS A 122 -18.32 -18.79 -13.24
CA LYS A 122 -18.39 -20.21 -13.66
C LYS A 122 -17.04 -20.92 -13.50
N ASP A 123 -15.94 -20.24 -13.84
CA ASP A 123 -14.56 -20.76 -13.83
C ASP A 123 -13.59 -19.77 -13.21
N SER A 124 -14.05 -18.87 -12.36
CA SER A 124 -13.23 -17.82 -11.75
C SER A 124 -13.71 -17.46 -10.34
N VAL A 125 -12.77 -16.96 -9.53
CA VAL A 125 -13.02 -16.47 -8.18
C VAL A 125 -12.28 -15.16 -7.99
N LEU A 126 -12.95 -14.16 -7.42
CA LEU A 126 -12.37 -12.88 -7.05
C LEU A 126 -12.22 -12.79 -5.53
N LEU A 127 -11.00 -12.58 -5.08
CA LEU A 127 -10.68 -12.34 -3.67
C LEU A 127 -10.47 -10.84 -3.42
N GLU A 128 -11.05 -10.36 -2.33
CA GLU A 128 -10.80 -9.03 -1.77
C GLU A 128 -9.93 -9.16 -0.51
N CYS A 129 -8.76 -8.56 -0.54
CA CYS A 129 -7.76 -8.67 0.51
C CYS A 129 -7.50 -7.30 1.15
N LYS A 130 -7.55 -7.24 2.49
CA LYS A 130 -7.25 -6.05 3.30
C LYS A 130 -6.16 -6.42 4.31
N LEU A 131 -4.98 -6.73 3.81
CA LEU A 131 -3.87 -7.25 4.60
C LEU A 131 -2.69 -6.26 4.63
N SER A 132 -1.66 -6.59 5.41
CA SER A 132 -0.37 -5.92 5.27
C SER A 132 0.27 -6.28 3.92
N GLU A 133 1.16 -5.43 3.43
CA GLU A 133 1.89 -5.67 2.18
C GLU A 133 2.57 -7.05 2.15
N ARG A 134 3.24 -7.41 3.25
CA ARG A 134 3.90 -8.72 3.38
C ARG A 134 2.92 -9.87 3.20
N ARG A 135 1.76 -9.83 3.88
CA ARG A 135 0.74 -10.88 3.78
C ARG A 135 0.10 -10.93 2.39
N ASN A 136 -0.10 -9.78 1.76
CA ASN A 136 -0.55 -9.73 0.37
C ASN A 136 0.47 -10.35 -0.59
N ASN A 137 1.76 -10.10 -0.39
CA ASN A 137 2.82 -10.70 -1.19
C ASN A 137 2.90 -12.22 -1.00
N GLU A 138 2.75 -12.73 0.23
CA GLU A 138 2.67 -14.16 0.54
C GLU A 138 1.48 -14.81 -0.19
N LEU A 139 0.31 -14.18 -0.15
CA LEU A 139 -0.88 -14.67 -0.85
C LEU A 139 -0.67 -14.70 -2.37
N ILE A 140 -0.14 -13.63 -2.95
CA ILE A 140 0.15 -13.57 -4.40
C ILE A 140 1.13 -14.67 -4.80
N ALA A 141 2.20 -14.88 -4.02
CA ALA A 141 3.18 -15.93 -4.30
C ALA A 141 2.55 -17.33 -4.26
N LEU A 142 1.68 -17.59 -3.27
CA LEU A 142 0.95 -18.84 -3.17
C LEU A 142 0.00 -19.04 -4.35
N LEU A 143 -0.79 -18.02 -4.70
CA LEU A 143 -1.70 -18.12 -5.85
C LEU A 143 -0.95 -18.35 -7.16
N LYS A 144 0.18 -17.68 -7.36
CA LYS A 144 1.05 -17.89 -8.54
C LYS A 144 1.61 -19.29 -8.64
N SER A 145 1.95 -19.92 -7.51
CA SER A 145 2.50 -21.27 -7.50
C SER A 145 1.48 -22.35 -7.82
N LYS A 146 0.20 -22.11 -7.51
CA LYS A 146 -0.87 -23.10 -7.60
C LYS A 146 -1.74 -22.96 -8.85
N PHE A 147 -1.98 -21.71 -9.29
CA PHE A 147 -2.93 -21.45 -10.37
C PHE A 147 -2.24 -20.89 -11.62
N LYS A 148 -2.67 -21.35 -12.78
CA LYS A 148 -2.07 -20.98 -14.07
C LYS A 148 -2.35 -19.53 -14.49
N GLN A 149 -3.52 -19.01 -14.11
CA GLN A 149 -3.94 -17.67 -14.53
C GLN A 149 -4.49 -16.89 -13.35
N ILE A 150 -3.73 -15.90 -12.95
CA ILE A 150 -4.15 -14.92 -11.95
C ILE A 150 -4.02 -13.50 -12.50
N GLU A 151 -4.89 -12.63 -12.01
CA GLU A 151 -4.84 -11.19 -12.25
C GLU A 151 -4.90 -10.49 -10.90
N VAL A 152 -4.00 -9.53 -10.68
CA VAL A 152 -3.90 -8.82 -9.40
C VAL A 152 -3.93 -7.33 -9.62
N VAL A 153 -4.76 -6.64 -8.83
CA VAL A 153 -4.82 -5.18 -8.77
C VAL A 153 -4.55 -4.76 -7.33
N ARG A 154 -3.66 -3.81 -7.13
CA ARG A 154 -3.26 -3.28 -5.83
C ARG A 154 -3.60 -1.81 -5.71
N GLY A 155 -4.15 -1.41 -4.57
CA GLY A 155 -4.52 -0.02 -4.28
C GLY A 155 -3.41 0.81 -3.60
N GLY A 156 -2.32 0.18 -3.18
CA GLY A 156 -1.28 0.81 -2.36
C GLY A 156 -1.64 0.83 -0.87
N ALA A 157 -0.66 1.19 -0.05
CA ALA A 157 -0.80 1.18 1.40
C ALA A 157 -1.49 2.45 1.91
N VAL A 158 -2.36 2.28 2.91
CA VAL A 158 -2.90 3.36 3.74
C VAL A 158 -2.43 3.11 5.16
N ALA A 159 -1.84 4.12 5.80
CA ALA A 159 -1.30 4.02 7.14
C ALA A 159 -1.84 5.13 8.04
N ILE A 160 -1.92 4.84 9.33
CA ILE A 160 -2.24 5.81 10.38
C ILE A 160 -1.47 5.44 11.65
N GLU A 161 -1.08 6.44 12.43
CA GLU A 161 -0.46 6.25 13.74
C GLU A 161 -1.39 5.48 14.68
N SER A 162 -0.81 4.57 15.47
CA SER A 162 -1.56 3.78 16.44
C SER A 162 -1.92 4.60 17.67
N ILE A 163 -3.11 4.39 18.21
CA ILE A 163 -3.58 5.07 19.43
C ILE A 163 -2.88 4.48 20.66
N SER A 164 -2.69 3.16 20.68
CA SER A 164 -2.06 2.48 21.81
C SER A 164 -0.54 2.51 21.66
N THR A 165 0.12 3.25 22.55
CA THR A 165 1.57 3.30 22.68
C THR A 165 2.16 2.16 23.52
N SER A 166 1.36 1.14 23.86
CA SER A 166 1.86 0.01 24.62
C SER A 166 2.86 -0.79 23.79
N CYS A 167 4.13 -0.44 23.92
CA CYS A 167 5.23 -1.34 23.64
C CYS A 167 5.03 -2.64 24.43
N ARG A 168 4.87 -3.72 23.72
CA ARG A 168 5.17 -5.05 24.25
C ARG A 168 6.32 -5.63 23.47
#